data_b8cef3268ce0a1560cf8ab506b080d5a
#
_entry.id   b8cef3268ce0a1560cf8ab506b080d5a
#
_cell.length_a   1.000
_cell.length_b   1.000
_cell.length_c   1.000
_cell.angle_alpha   90.00
_cell.angle_beta   90.00
_cell.angle_gamma   90.00
#
_symmetry.space_group_name_H-M   'P 1'
#
loop_
_entity.id
_entity.type
_entity.pdbx_description
1 polymer ?
#
loop_
_entity_poly.entity_id
_entity_poly.type
_entity_poly.pdbx_seq_one_letter_code
_entity_poly.pdbx_strand_id
1 'polypeptide(L)'
;QELYCLRDGVETQLTACNEEYRNSHTVCEPVYFPIEKKGLRLDGWVIPPADFDECRVYPGILSIHGGPKTAYGAAFLHEMQVLAAKGYFVFYVNPRGSDGRGDAFSDIRNQFGRVDYEDFMDFTDQVLEAYPQIDRERLGVTGGSYGGYMTNWIIGHTKRFAAAVSQRSFCNPISDFGVSCIGYTFDPEQFCATPWSDVELLWEHAPVKYAPDVVTPTLFIHALEDYNCPLTEGFQMFSALKYHGVESEMYLFKGENHELSRSGKPKHRQRRLFVLTDWLNRHLQ
;
A
#
# COMPACT_ATOMS: atom_id res chain seq x y z
N GLN A 1 -17.18 -2.08 12.85
CA GLN A 1 -16.77 -1.60 14.19
C GLN A 1 -17.99 -1.52 15.07
N GLU A 2 -17.88 -1.97 16.33
CA GLU A 2 -18.92 -1.92 17.33
C GLU A 2 -18.35 -1.31 18.62
N LEU A 3 -19.24 -0.85 19.49
CA LEU A 3 -18.85 -0.34 20.81
C LEU A 3 -18.84 -1.50 21.81
N TYR A 4 -17.79 -1.59 22.59
CA TYR A 4 -17.65 -2.59 23.65
C TYR A 4 -17.40 -1.91 24.99
N CYS A 5 -17.85 -2.54 26.06
CA CYS A 5 -17.52 -2.18 27.44
C CYS A 5 -16.56 -3.24 28.01
N LEU A 6 -15.42 -2.82 28.54
CA LEU A 6 -14.53 -3.66 29.32
C LEU A 6 -14.70 -3.35 30.81
N ARG A 7 -15.22 -4.31 31.60
CA ARG A 7 -15.36 -4.20 33.04
C ARG A 7 -14.84 -5.47 33.70
N ASP A 8 -13.96 -5.32 34.65
CA ASP A 8 -13.37 -6.42 35.44
C ASP A 8 -12.77 -7.54 34.55
N GLY A 9 -12.15 -7.15 33.41
CA GLY A 9 -11.57 -8.09 32.43
C GLY A 9 -12.58 -8.79 31.52
N VAL A 10 -13.87 -8.46 31.64
CA VAL A 10 -14.95 -9.01 30.80
C VAL A 10 -15.33 -7.97 29.71
N GLU A 11 -15.21 -8.37 28.47
CA GLU A 11 -15.64 -7.57 27.32
C GLU A 11 -17.10 -7.89 26.97
N THR A 12 -17.92 -6.84 26.85
CA THR A 12 -19.33 -6.94 26.49
C THR A 12 -19.63 -6.02 25.32
N GLN A 13 -20.16 -6.55 24.22
CA GLN A 13 -20.59 -5.77 23.08
C GLN A 13 -21.83 -4.96 23.43
N LEU A 14 -21.82 -3.64 23.13
CA LEU A 14 -22.92 -2.71 23.42
C LEU A 14 -23.74 -2.33 22.20
N THR A 15 -23.18 -2.48 20.98
CA THR A 15 -23.87 -2.11 19.73
C THR A 15 -23.81 -3.24 18.71
N ALA A 16 -24.76 -3.24 17.78
CA ALA A 16 -24.83 -4.16 16.64
C ALA A 16 -25.07 -3.37 15.34
N CYS A 17 -24.39 -2.24 15.17
CA CYS A 17 -24.61 -1.30 14.07
C CYS A 17 -24.30 -1.89 12.69
N ASN A 18 -23.45 -2.90 12.63
CA ASN A 18 -23.02 -3.54 11.38
C ASN A 18 -23.61 -4.94 11.18
N GLU A 19 -24.55 -5.36 12.02
CA GLU A 19 -25.13 -6.72 11.96
C GLU A 19 -25.86 -6.97 10.63
N GLU A 20 -26.70 -6.03 10.18
CA GLU A 20 -27.41 -6.11 8.90
C GLU A 20 -26.43 -6.26 7.72
N TYR A 21 -25.35 -5.48 7.73
CA TYR A 21 -24.32 -5.56 6.70
C TYR A 21 -23.62 -6.92 6.70
N ARG A 22 -23.22 -7.42 7.88
CA ARG A 22 -22.54 -8.73 8.03
C ARG A 22 -23.45 -9.90 7.62
N ASN A 23 -24.74 -9.80 7.87
CA ASN A 23 -25.73 -10.84 7.51
C ASN A 23 -26.07 -10.83 6.01
N SER A 24 -25.89 -9.70 5.34
CA SER A 24 -26.21 -9.54 3.90
C SER A 24 -25.01 -9.60 2.96
N HIS A 25 -23.78 -9.55 3.49
CA HIS A 25 -22.55 -9.55 2.70
C HIS A 25 -21.55 -10.56 3.25
N THR A 26 -20.79 -11.20 2.37
CA THR A 26 -19.64 -12.02 2.77
C THR A 26 -18.51 -11.09 3.21
N VAL A 27 -18.04 -11.26 4.45
CA VAL A 27 -16.86 -10.58 4.98
C VAL A 27 -15.76 -11.61 5.15
N CYS A 28 -14.64 -11.40 4.50
CA CYS A 28 -13.47 -12.27 4.60
C CYS A 28 -12.64 -11.87 5.82
N GLU A 29 -12.48 -12.77 6.77
CA GLU A 29 -11.70 -12.50 7.98
C GLU A 29 -10.20 -12.58 7.68
N PRO A 30 -9.40 -11.58 8.13
CA PRO A 30 -7.96 -11.63 8.00
C PRO A 30 -7.36 -12.74 8.87
N VAL A 31 -6.59 -13.61 8.25
CA VAL A 31 -5.81 -14.64 8.95
C VAL A 31 -4.50 -14.02 9.40
N TYR A 32 -4.24 -14.02 10.71
CA TYR A 32 -2.98 -13.51 11.26
C TYR A 32 -1.82 -14.41 10.82
N PHE A 33 -0.84 -13.83 10.18
CA PHE A 33 0.32 -14.50 9.60
C PHE A 33 1.61 -13.74 9.92
N PRO A 34 2.12 -13.84 11.15
CA PRO A 34 3.37 -13.19 11.52
C PRO A 34 4.56 -13.91 10.92
N ILE A 35 5.62 -13.16 10.61
CA ILE A 35 6.90 -13.74 10.22
C ILE A 35 8.02 -13.37 11.19
N GLU A 36 8.99 -14.25 11.33
CA GLU A 36 10.21 -14.00 12.11
C GLU A 36 11.39 -13.76 11.17
N LYS A 37 12.10 -12.66 11.38
CA LYS A 37 13.25 -12.26 10.59
C LYS A 37 14.40 -11.82 11.50
N LYS A 38 15.47 -12.60 11.59
CA LYS A 38 16.68 -12.26 12.38
C LYS A 38 16.35 -11.83 13.81
N GLY A 39 15.40 -12.50 14.46
CA GLY A 39 14.96 -12.17 15.83
C GLY A 39 13.94 -11.01 15.91
N LEU A 40 13.52 -10.48 14.79
CA LEU A 40 12.47 -9.48 14.68
C LEU A 40 11.17 -10.14 14.21
N ARG A 41 10.07 -9.87 14.91
CA ARG A 41 8.74 -10.31 14.50
C ARG A 41 8.00 -9.21 13.77
N LEU A 42 7.52 -9.53 12.57
CA LEU A 42 6.65 -8.67 11.77
C LEU A 42 5.21 -9.22 11.84
N ASP A 43 4.27 -8.34 12.17
CA ASP A 43 2.85 -8.70 12.16
C ASP A 43 2.30 -8.58 10.75
N GLY A 44 1.74 -9.66 10.23
CA GLY A 44 1.13 -9.70 8.92
C GLY A 44 -0.20 -10.46 8.90
N TRP A 45 -0.92 -10.32 7.83
CA TRP A 45 -2.24 -10.96 7.63
C TRP A 45 -2.42 -11.37 6.17
N VAL A 46 -3.24 -12.39 5.98
CA VAL A 46 -3.68 -12.85 4.67
C VAL A 46 -5.21 -12.93 4.67
N ILE A 47 -5.85 -12.35 3.67
CA ILE A 47 -7.28 -12.47 3.42
C ILE A 47 -7.46 -13.35 2.19
N PRO A 48 -7.99 -14.58 2.32
CA PRO A 48 -8.32 -15.42 1.17
C PRO A 48 -9.47 -14.81 0.34
N PRO A 49 -9.62 -15.20 -0.94
CA PRO A 49 -10.79 -14.86 -1.73
C PRO A 49 -12.11 -15.28 -1.06
N ALA A 50 -13.19 -14.52 -1.31
CA ALA A 50 -14.49 -14.81 -0.70
C ALA A 50 -15.07 -16.19 -1.09
N ASP A 51 -14.70 -16.70 -2.26
CA ASP A 51 -15.07 -18.01 -2.81
C ASP A 51 -13.86 -18.97 -2.83
N PHE A 52 -13.01 -18.90 -1.80
CA PHE A 52 -11.79 -19.69 -1.72
C PHE A 52 -12.06 -21.20 -1.83
N ASP A 53 -11.34 -21.85 -2.72
CA ASP A 53 -11.32 -23.28 -2.96
C ASP A 53 -9.84 -23.74 -3.01
N GLU A 54 -9.47 -24.68 -2.18
CA GLU A 54 -8.09 -25.23 -2.08
C GLU A 54 -7.58 -25.84 -3.39
N CYS A 55 -8.49 -26.24 -4.28
CA CYS A 55 -8.15 -26.84 -5.57
C CYS A 55 -7.95 -25.81 -6.69
N ARG A 56 -8.15 -24.52 -6.42
CA ARG A 56 -8.01 -23.43 -7.40
C ARG A 56 -6.78 -22.57 -7.13
N VAL A 57 -6.33 -21.89 -8.16
CA VAL A 57 -5.21 -20.95 -8.10
C VAL A 57 -5.72 -19.54 -8.36
N TYR A 58 -5.26 -18.57 -7.56
CA TYR A 58 -5.75 -17.21 -7.51
C TYR A 58 -4.62 -16.20 -7.66
N PRO A 59 -4.88 -15.02 -8.22
CA PRO A 59 -3.92 -13.92 -8.14
C PRO A 59 -3.77 -13.39 -6.71
N GLY A 60 -2.61 -12.80 -6.39
CA GLY A 60 -2.32 -12.23 -5.08
C GLY A 60 -2.00 -10.74 -5.13
N ILE A 61 -2.42 -9.99 -4.11
CA ILE A 61 -2.17 -8.55 -3.98
C ILE A 61 -1.44 -8.25 -2.68
N LEU A 62 -0.23 -7.69 -2.79
CA LEU A 62 0.46 -7.06 -1.67
C LEU A 62 -0.14 -5.66 -1.47
N SER A 63 -0.76 -5.42 -0.30
CA SER A 63 -1.32 -4.12 0.07
C SER A 63 -0.44 -3.44 1.12
N ILE A 64 -0.03 -2.19 0.84
CA ILE A 64 0.94 -1.45 1.65
C ILE A 64 0.25 -0.23 2.29
N HIS A 65 0.33 -0.10 3.61
CA HIS A 65 -0.23 1.05 4.33
C HIS A 65 0.54 2.35 4.08
N GLY A 66 -0.07 3.47 4.43
CA GLY A 66 0.59 4.78 4.44
C GLY A 66 1.38 5.02 5.72
N GLY A 67 1.96 6.19 5.87
CA GLY A 67 2.72 6.60 7.04
C GLY A 67 4.15 6.99 6.71
N PRO A 68 5.18 6.19 6.98
CA PRO A 68 5.22 4.78 7.39
C PRO A 68 4.75 4.49 8.81
N LYS A 69 4.83 5.47 9.72
CA LYS A 69 4.48 5.33 11.14
C LYS A 69 2.95 5.23 11.34
N THR A 70 2.36 4.18 10.80
CA THR A 70 1.00 3.67 11.05
C THR A 70 1.06 2.15 11.13
N ALA A 71 -0.06 1.48 11.37
CA ALA A 71 -0.11 0.02 11.38
C ALA A 71 -1.43 -0.51 10.83
N TYR A 72 -1.37 -1.60 10.11
CA TYR A 72 -2.51 -2.46 9.83
C TYR A 72 -2.82 -3.37 11.03
N GLY A 73 -4.02 -3.93 11.05
CA GLY A 73 -4.48 -4.95 11.96
C GLY A 73 -5.57 -5.80 11.32
N ALA A 74 -6.31 -6.54 12.14
CA ALA A 74 -7.44 -7.34 11.68
C ALA A 74 -8.74 -6.53 11.47
N ALA A 75 -8.67 -5.18 11.49
CA ALA A 75 -9.84 -4.33 11.28
C ALA A 75 -10.37 -4.45 9.84
N PHE A 76 -11.69 -4.31 9.70
CA PHE A 76 -12.34 -4.26 8.39
C PHE A 76 -11.80 -3.10 7.55
N LEU A 77 -11.19 -3.42 6.40
CA LEU A 77 -10.72 -2.46 5.41
C LEU A 77 -11.47 -2.72 4.09
N HIS A 78 -12.33 -1.79 3.71
CA HIS A 78 -13.25 -1.97 2.58
C HIS A 78 -12.54 -2.29 1.26
N GLU A 79 -11.40 -1.65 0.96
CA GLU A 79 -10.61 -1.94 -0.24
C GLU A 79 -10.14 -3.40 -0.28
N MET A 80 -9.63 -3.92 0.84
CA MET A 80 -9.18 -5.31 0.93
C MET A 80 -10.32 -6.31 0.77
N GLN A 81 -11.51 -5.98 1.33
CA GLN A 81 -12.71 -6.80 1.17
C GLN A 81 -13.21 -6.82 -0.27
N VAL A 82 -13.15 -5.67 -0.97
CA VAL A 82 -13.50 -5.59 -2.40
C VAL A 82 -12.54 -6.45 -3.23
N LEU A 83 -11.25 -6.42 -2.96
CA LEU A 83 -10.27 -7.26 -3.65
C LEU A 83 -10.51 -8.75 -3.38
N ALA A 84 -10.73 -9.14 -2.12
CA ALA A 84 -11.05 -10.53 -1.78
C ALA A 84 -12.36 -11.01 -2.45
N ALA A 85 -13.38 -10.16 -2.50
CA ALA A 85 -14.64 -10.44 -3.21
C ALA A 85 -14.47 -10.52 -4.75
N LYS A 86 -13.37 -9.98 -5.28
CA LYS A 86 -13.00 -10.09 -6.71
C LYS A 86 -12.11 -11.31 -7.00
N GLY A 87 -11.88 -12.18 -6.03
CA GLY A 87 -11.13 -13.42 -6.21
C GLY A 87 -9.61 -13.26 -6.02
N TYR A 88 -9.16 -12.22 -5.31
CA TYR A 88 -7.75 -12.04 -4.97
C TYR A 88 -7.45 -12.56 -3.57
N PHE A 89 -6.30 -13.22 -3.39
CA PHE A 89 -5.64 -13.19 -2.09
C PHE A 89 -5.13 -11.78 -1.83
N VAL A 90 -5.42 -11.24 -0.65
CA VAL A 90 -4.86 -9.94 -0.22
C VAL A 90 -3.99 -10.18 0.99
N PHE A 91 -2.74 -9.80 0.92
CA PHE A 91 -1.80 -9.95 2.02
C PHE A 91 -1.09 -8.64 2.34
N TYR A 92 -0.81 -8.43 3.60
CA TYR A 92 -0.25 -7.19 4.10
C TYR A 92 0.50 -7.41 5.41
N VAL A 93 1.48 -6.57 5.67
CA VAL A 93 2.39 -6.67 6.81
C VAL A 93 2.69 -5.28 7.35
N ASN A 94 3.04 -5.21 8.62
CA ASN A 94 3.64 -4.04 9.25
C ASN A 94 5.17 -4.22 9.21
N PRO A 95 5.87 -3.63 8.21
CA PRO A 95 7.33 -3.67 8.15
C PRO A 95 7.95 -2.82 9.24
N ARG A 96 9.26 -2.85 9.39
CA ARG A 96 9.99 -1.81 10.12
C ARG A 96 9.61 -0.43 9.59
N GLY A 97 9.45 0.54 10.47
CA GLY A 97 8.87 1.85 10.18
C GLY A 97 7.41 1.99 10.62
N SER A 98 6.70 0.88 10.82
CA SER A 98 5.32 0.88 11.31
C SER A 98 5.22 1.18 12.80
N ASP A 99 4.02 1.59 13.23
CA ASP A 99 3.68 1.75 14.65
C ASP A 99 3.39 0.42 15.35
N GLY A 100 3.24 0.49 16.68
CA GLY A 100 2.74 -0.59 17.54
C GLY A 100 3.81 -1.46 18.18
N ARG A 101 5.11 -1.26 17.85
CA ARG A 101 6.23 -2.03 18.42
C ARG A 101 7.34 -1.17 19.03
N GLY A 102 7.04 0.08 19.34
CA GLY A 102 7.96 1.03 19.97
C GLY A 102 8.89 1.73 18.98
N ASP A 103 9.62 2.73 19.50
CA ASP A 103 10.38 3.68 18.66
C ASP A 103 11.51 3.00 17.86
N ALA A 104 12.21 2.02 18.44
CA ALA A 104 13.28 1.30 17.74
C ALA A 104 12.79 0.55 16.50
N PHE A 105 11.52 0.13 16.47
CA PHE A 105 10.92 -0.50 15.31
C PHE A 105 10.42 0.52 14.28
N SER A 106 9.86 1.62 14.77
CA SER A 106 9.27 2.66 13.91
C SER A 106 10.30 3.65 13.33
N ASP A 107 11.50 3.71 13.89
CA ASP A 107 12.58 4.59 13.40
C ASP A 107 13.34 3.92 12.25
N ILE A 108 12.99 4.29 11.03
CA ILE A 108 13.69 3.89 9.81
C ILE A 108 14.29 5.09 9.07
N ARG A 109 14.59 6.17 9.80
CA ARG A 109 15.24 7.34 9.19
C ARG A 109 16.49 6.94 8.41
N ASN A 110 16.65 7.49 7.21
CA ASN A 110 17.68 7.13 6.23
C ASN A 110 17.67 5.64 5.80
N GLN A 111 16.54 4.93 5.99
CA GLN A 111 16.40 3.52 5.60
C GLN A 111 15.14 3.27 4.71
N PHE A 112 14.44 4.33 4.31
CA PHE A 112 13.30 4.23 3.39
C PHE A 112 13.69 3.51 2.10
N GLY A 113 12.88 2.54 1.69
CA GLY A 113 13.14 1.72 0.51
C GLY A 113 14.25 0.67 0.71
N ARG A 114 14.79 0.52 1.92
CA ARG A 114 15.84 -0.46 2.25
C ARG A 114 15.28 -1.55 3.16
N VAL A 115 15.29 -1.30 4.46
CA VAL A 115 14.87 -2.30 5.45
C VAL A 115 13.40 -2.66 5.36
N ASP A 116 12.55 -1.69 5.07
CA ASP A 116 11.12 -1.84 4.85
C ASP A 116 10.82 -2.62 3.54
N TYR A 117 11.55 -2.33 2.45
CA TYR A 117 11.47 -3.11 1.22
C TYR A 117 11.86 -4.58 1.43
N GLU A 118 12.97 -4.84 2.15
CA GLU A 118 13.35 -6.20 2.51
C GLU A 118 12.26 -6.94 3.28
N ASP A 119 11.59 -6.23 4.22
CA ASP A 119 10.53 -6.81 5.03
C ASP A 119 9.31 -7.18 4.19
N PHE A 120 8.93 -6.33 3.21
CA PHE A 120 7.85 -6.64 2.26
C PHE A 120 8.18 -7.83 1.37
N MET A 121 9.42 -7.93 0.88
CA MET A 121 9.82 -9.05 0.01
C MET A 121 9.87 -10.36 0.77
N ASP A 122 10.46 -10.39 1.97
CA ASP A 122 10.53 -11.58 2.83
C ASP A 122 9.12 -12.04 3.25
N PHE A 123 8.23 -11.09 3.59
CA PHE A 123 6.84 -11.42 3.90
C PHE A 123 6.12 -12.01 2.70
N THR A 124 6.29 -11.43 1.52
CA THR A 124 5.72 -11.94 0.28
C THR A 124 6.20 -13.36 0.00
N ASP A 125 7.50 -13.64 0.17
CA ASP A 125 8.05 -14.99 -0.04
C ASP A 125 7.43 -16.02 0.89
N GLN A 126 7.29 -15.69 2.19
CA GLN A 126 6.70 -16.61 3.17
C GLN A 126 5.20 -16.83 2.93
N VAL A 127 4.47 -15.81 2.51
CA VAL A 127 3.06 -15.96 2.11
C VAL A 127 2.92 -16.88 0.90
N LEU A 128 3.75 -16.71 -0.12
CA LEU A 128 3.72 -17.55 -1.33
C LEU A 128 4.17 -18.99 -1.07
N GLU A 129 4.96 -19.22 -0.04
CA GLU A 129 5.35 -20.56 0.41
C GLU A 129 4.22 -21.24 1.20
N ALA A 130 3.54 -20.49 2.06
CA ALA A 130 2.45 -20.99 2.90
C ALA A 130 1.12 -21.17 2.14
N TYR A 131 0.90 -20.40 1.07
CA TYR A 131 -0.31 -20.42 0.26
C TYR A 131 0.00 -20.76 -1.20
N PRO A 132 0.21 -22.05 -1.53
CA PRO A 132 0.54 -22.47 -2.91
C PRO A 132 -0.59 -22.21 -3.92
N GLN A 133 -1.77 -21.85 -3.45
CA GLN A 133 -2.89 -21.41 -4.27
C GLN A 133 -2.71 -19.98 -4.81
N ILE A 134 -1.70 -19.24 -4.37
CA ILE A 134 -1.38 -17.93 -4.95
C ILE A 134 -0.47 -18.15 -6.18
N ASP A 135 -0.93 -17.67 -7.34
CA ASP A 135 -0.16 -17.70 -8.57
C ASP A 135 0.99 -16.67 -8.52
N ARG A 136 2.21 -17.15 -8.57
CA ARG A 136 3.42 -16.32 -8.50
C ARG A 136 3.61 -15.41 -9.72
N GLU A 137 2.99 -15.75 -10.86
CA GLU A 137 3.02 -14.95 -12.09
C GLU A 137 1.91 -13.87 -12.12
N ARG A 138 0.92 -13.97 -11.23
CA ARG A 138 -0.21 -13.04 -11.14
C ARG A 138 -0.24 -12.29 -9.81
N LEU A 139 0.90 -11.65 -9.50
CA LEU A 139 1.02 -10.80 -8.31
C LEU A 139 0.82 -9.33 -8.65
N GLY A 140 0.03 -8.65 -7.84
CA GLY A 140 -0.12 -7.19 -7.87
C GLY A 140 0.42 -6.54 -6.59
N VAL A 141 0.77 -5.26 -6.69
CA VAL A 141 1.15 -4.44 -5.55
C VAL A 141 0.40 -3.13 -5.55
N THR A 142 -0.08 -2.70 -4.39
CA THR A 142 -0.78 -1.42 -4.24
C THR A 142 -0.55 -0.79 -2.88
N GLY A 143 -0.58 0.52 -2.85
CA GLY A 143 -0.52 1.28 -1.61
C GLY A 143 -0.75 2.76 -1.85
N GLY A 144 -0.97 3.51 -0.78
CA GLY A 144 -1.22 4.94 -0.85
C GLY A 144 -0.32 5.75 0.07
N SER A 145 0.05 6.99 -0.33
CA SER A 145 0.98 7.84 0.42
C SER A 145 2.36 7.17 0.49
N TYR A 146 2.92 6.95 1.68
CA TYR A 146 4.11 6.09 1.82
C TYR A 146 3.93 4.73 1.13
N GLY A 147 2.76 4.09 1.21
CA GLY A 147 2.50 2.84 0.49
C GLY A 147 2.55 3.01 -1.03
N GLY A 148 2.21 4.18 -1.55
CA GLY A 148 2.38 4.54 -2.96
C GLY A 148 3.84 4.77 -3.34
N TYR A 149 4.62 5.44 -2.48
CA TYR A 149 6.07 5.53 -2.59
C TYR A 149 6.70 4.14 -2.65
N MET A 150 6.35 3.28 -1.71
CA MET A 150 6.86 1.90 -1.66
C MET A 150 6.41 1.07 -2.87
N THR A 151 5.20 1.27 -3.38
CA THR A 151 4.76 0.66 -4.65
C THR A 151 5.67 1.08 -5.80
N ASN A 152 5.96 2.39 -5.94
CA ASN A 152 6.87 2.91 -6.95
C ASN A 152 8.31 2.38 -6.75
N TRP A 153 8.76 2.25 -5.51
CA TRP A 153 10.06 1.68 -5.17
C TRP A 153 10.18 0.21 -5.57
N ILE A 154 9.21 -0.60 -5.17
CA ILE A 154 9.16 -2.04 -5.44
C ILE A 154 9.25 -2.32 -6.94
N ILE A 155 8.46 -1.65 -7.78
CA ILE A 155 8.47 -1.89 -9.23
C ILE A 155 9.78 -1.49 -9.91
N GLY A 156 10.55 -0.57 -9.31
CA GLY A 156 11.89 -0.21 -9.77
C GLY A 156 12.98 -1.20 -9.35
N HIS A 157 12.71 -2.07 -8.37
CA HIS A 157 13.71 -2.97 -7.78
C HIS A 157 13.43 -4.46 -7.99
N THR A 158 12.24 -4.83 -8.46
CA THR A 158 11.89 -6.22 -8.77
C THR A 158 10.88 -6.32 -9.91
N LYS A 159 10.92 -7.42 -10.65
CA LYS A 159 10.00 -7.72 -11.75
C LYS A 159 8.93 -8.75 -11.38
N ARG A 160 8.79 -9.06 -10.08
CA ARG A 160 7.88 -10.11 -9.60
C ARG A 160 6.40 -9.76 -9.65
N PHE A 161 6.06 -8.46 -9.76
CA PHE A 161 4.69 -7.99 -9.80
C PHE A 161 4.24 -7.73 -11.24
N ALA A 162 3.15 -8.37 -11.65
CA ALA A 162 2.59 -8.24 -13.01
C ALA A 162 1.72 -6.99 -13.16
N ALA A 163 1.30 -6.35 -12.06
CA ALA A 163 0.58 -5.08 -12.06
C ALA A 163 0.85 -4.27 -10.79
N ALA A 164 0.80 -2.94 -10.91
CA ALA A 164 0.92 -2.03 -9.78
C ALA A 164 -0.17 -0.95 -9.80
N VAL A 165 -0.63 -0.54 -8.60
CA VAL A 165 -1.51 0.62 -8.43
C VAL A 165 -0.91 1.55 -7.38
N SER A 166 -0.31 2.64 -7.84
CA SER A 166 0.30 3.67 -7.01
C SER A 166 -0.73 4.77 -6.72
N GLN A 167 -1.09 4.94 -5.45
CA GLN A 167 -2.15 5.87 -5.06
C GLN A 167 -1.57 7.02 -4.26
N ARG A 168 -1.93 8.30 -4.59
CA ARG A 168 -1.53 9.49 -3.82
C ARG A 168 -0.09 9.39 -3.33
N SER A 169 0.82 9.07 -4.23
CA SER A 169 2.22 8.76 -3.96
C SER A 169 3.13 9.96 -4.18
N PHE A 170 4.26 9.95 -3.52
CA PHE A 170 5.42 10.77 -3.92
C PHE A 170 6.51 9.86 -4.52
N CYS A 171 7.47 10.44 -5.22
CA CYS A 171 8.50 9.67 -5.89
C CYS A 171 9.88 10.34 -5.91
N ASN A 172 9.97 11.58 -5.45
CA ASN A 172 11.20 12.35 -5.53
C ASN A 172 11.34 13.30 -4.31
N PRO A 173 12.06 12.90 -3.25
CA PRO A 173 12.24 13.72 -2.05
C PRO A 173 12.89 15.09 -2.32
N ILE A 174 13.59 15.25 -3.46
CA ILE A 174 14.20 16.53 -3.83
C ILE A 174 13.11 17.57 -4.18
N SER A 175 12.10 17.17 -4.97
CA SER A 175 10.99 18.04 -5.33
C SER A 175 9.92 18.09 -4.24
N ASP A 176 9.63 16.97 -3.59
CA ASP A 176 8.61 16.87 -2.52
C ASP A 176 8.91 17.86 -1.39
N PHE A 177 10.18 18.03 -1.04
CA PHE A 177 10.65 19.02 -0.06
C PHE A 177 10.02 20.42 -0.28
N GLY A 178 9.90 20.86 -1.53
CA GLY A 178 9.45 22.22 -1.85
C GLY A 178 7.99 22.34 -2.30
N VAL A 179 7.36 21.23 -2.69
CA VAL A 179 5.98 21.26 -3.23
C VAL A 179 4.95 20.66 -2.28
N SER A 180 5.37 19.79 -1.36
CA SER A 180 4.51 19.20 -0.33
C SER A 180 4.29 20.16 0.84
N CYS A 181 3.07 20.16 1.40
CA CYS A 181 2.77 20.94 2.61
C CYS A 181 3.50 20.43 3.87
N ILE A 182 4.05 19.22 3.83
CA ILE A 182 4.83 18.61 4.92
C ILE A 182 6.30 18.40 4.53
N GLY A 183 6.67 18.53 3.25
CA GLY A 183 7.98 18.13 2.71
C GLY A 183 9.16 18.74 3.45
N TYR A 184 9.14 20.04 3.74
CA TYR A 184 10.24 20.74 4.42
C TYR A 184 10.51 20.26 5.88
N THR A 185 9.59 19.49 6.47
CA THR A 185 9.76 18.85 7.79
C THR A 185 9.90 17.34 7.67
N PHE A 186 9.05 16.70 6.88
CA PHE A 186 9.01 15.25 6.71
C PHE A 186 10.29 14.72 6.03
N ASP A 187 10.66 15.29 4.87
CA ASP A 187 11.78 14.76 4.10
C ASP A 187 13.13 14.85 4.84
N PRO A 188 13.51 16.00 5.46
CA PRO A 188 14.73 16.06 6.25
C PRO A 188 14.76 15.11 7.44
N GLU A 189 13.59 14.88 8.06
CA GLU A 189 13.49 13.95 9.18
C GLU A 189 13.65 12.50 8.71
N GLN A 190 12.96 12.11 7.63
CA GLN A 190 12.94 10.73 7.17
C GLN A 190 14.22 10.33 6.41
N PHE A 191 14.74 11.21 5.57
CA PHE A 191 15.91 10.93 4.74
C PHE A 191 17.23 11.42 5.36
N CYS A 192 17.18 12.15 6.48
CA CYS A 192 18.36 12.77 7.13
C CYS A 192 19.15 13.71 6.19
N ALA A 193 18.52 14.27 5.19
CA ALA A 193 19.10 15.15 4.18
C ALA A 193 18.11 16.23 3.70
N THR A 194 18.65 17.27 3.12
CA THR A 194 17.93 18.32 2.39
C THR A 194 18.49 18.46 0.98
N PRO A 195 17.79 19.11 0.03
CA PRO A 195 18.32 19.35 -1.32
C PRO A 195 19.68 20.09 -1.35
N TRP A 196 20.06 20.74 -0.27
CA TRP A 196 21.35 21.48 -0.16
C TRP A 196 22.40 20.75 0.67
N SER A 197 22.03 19.85 1.57
CA SER A 197 23.00 19.13 2.40
C SER A 197 23.51 17.86 1.72
N ASP A 198 22.63 17.08 1.07
CA ASP A 198 23.01 15.84 0.39
C ASP A 198 21.92 15.45 -0.65
N VAL A 199 22.02 16.04 -1.84
CA VAL A 199 21.09 15.76 -2.94
C VAL A 199 21.26 14.36 -3.50
N GLU A 200 22.48 13.81 -3.44
CA GLU A 200 22.76 12.45 -3.93
C GLU A 200 22.05 11.41 -3.06
N LEU A 201 22.07 11.58 -1.75
CA LEU A 201 21.34 10.71 -0.82
C LEU A 201 19.83 10.76 -1.08
N LEU A 202 19.27 11.96 -1.29
CA LEU A 202 17.85 12.10 -1.64
C LEU A 202 17.52 11.40 -2.97
N TRP A 203 18.42 11.52 -3.97
CA TRP A 203 18.25 10.86 -5.26
C TRP A 203 18.33 9.33 -5.15
N GLU A 204 19.19 8.79 -4.25
CA GLU A 204 19.25 7.36 -3.95
C GLU A 204 17.93 6.82 -3.37
N HIS A 205 17.19 7.64 -2.64
CA HIS A 205 15.87 7.31 -2.07
C HIS A 205 14.69 7.68 -2.98
N ALA A 206 14.94 8.22 -4.18
CA ALA A 206 13.89 8.64 -5.11
C ALA A 206 13.43 7.47 -6.01
N PRO A 207 12.19 6.94 -5.89
CA PRO A 207 11.69 5.89 -6.80
C PRO A 207 11.82 6.26 -8.26
N VAL A 208 11.66 7.54 -8.64
CA VAL A 208 11.76 8.00 -10.02
C VAL A 208 13.15 7.76 -10.63
N LYS A 209 14.20 7.68 -9.83
CA LYS A 209 15.55 7.31 -10.27
C LYS A 209 15.58 5.95 -10.96
N TYR A 210 14.77 5.02 -10.48
CA TYR A 210 14.74 3.63 -10.91
C TYR A 210 13.67 3.37 -11.98
N ALA A 211 13.02 4.41 -12.50
CA ALA A 211 12.03 4.29 -13.57
C ALA A 211 12.55 3.58 -14.82
N PRO A 212 13.84 3.69 -15.24
CA PRO A 212 14.39 2.93 -16.36
C PRO A 212 14.33 1.41 -16.20
N ASP A 213 14.29 0.90 -14.97
CA ASP A 213 14.30 -0.54 -14.66
C ASP A 213 12.89 -1.12 -14.54
N VAL A 214 11.86 -0.27 -14.55
CA VAL A 214 10.47 -0.68 -14.40
C VAL A 214 9.94 -1.34 -15.66
N VAL A 215 9.33 -2.51 -15.49
CA VAL A 215 8.60 -3.22 -16.55
C VAL A 215 7.13 -3.44 -16.19
N THR A 216 6.77 -3.26 -14.94
CA THR A 216 5.44 -3.52 -14.38
C THR A 216 4.41 -2.49 -14.86
N PRO A 217 3.32 -2.90 -15.54
CA PRO A 217 2.21 -2.01 -15.86
C PRO A 217 1.68 -1.31 -14.61
N THR A 218 1.56 0.02 -14.66
CA THR A 218 1.28 0.82 -13.46
C THR A 218 0.14 1.80 -13.65
N LEU A 219 -0.88 1.70 -12.78
CA LEU A 219 -1.93 2.70 -12.64
C LEU A 219 -1.57 3.70 -11.55
N PHE A 220 -1.70 4.99 -11.84
CA PHE A 220 -1.63 6.08 -10.86
C PHE A 220 -3.02 6.60 -10.53
N ILE A 221 -3.35 6.67 -9.23
CA ILE A 221 -4.59 7.28 -8.74
C ILE A 221 -4.24 8.47 -7.87
N HIS A 222 -4.67 9.68 -8.27
CA HIS A 222 -4.31 10.91 -7.56
C HIS A 222 -5.49 11.88 -7.46
N ALA A 223 -5.50 12.69 -6.40
CA ALA A 223 -6.44 13.78 -6.21
C ALA A 223 -5.77 15.12 -6.61
N LEU A 224 -6.56 16.03 -7.22
CA LEU A 224 -5.99 17.29 -7.71
C LEU A 224 -5.60 18.26 -6.59
N GLU A 225 -6.30 18.20 -5.44
CA GLU A 225 -6.03 19.04 -4.28
C GLU A 225 -5.28 18.26 -3.17
N ASP A 226 -4.47 17.28 -3.56
CA ASP A 226 -3.54 16.61 -2.65
C ASP A 226 -2.31 17.49 -2.44
N TYR A 227 -2.15 18.00 -1.23
CA TYR A 227 -1.02 18.84 -0.84
C TYR A 227 -0.03 18.09 0.06
N ASN A 228 -0.36 16.87 0.52
CA ASN A 228 0.58 16.03 1.28
C ASN A 228 1.56 15.30 0.36
N CYS A 229 1.01 14.60 -0.65
CA CYS A 229 1.77 14.07 -1.77
C CYS A 229 1.23 14.77 -3.02
N PRO A 230 1.80 15.89 -3.43
CA PRO A 230 1.25 16.70 -4.50
C PRO A 230 1.18 15.94 -5.83
N LEU A 231 0.19 16.28 -6.65
CA LEU A 231 -0.01 15.67 -7.96
C LEU A 231 1.25 15.72 -8.84
N THR A 232 2.10 16.72 -8.66
CA THR A 232 3.40 16.84 -9.34
C THR A 232 4.31 15.64 -9.12
N GLU A 233 4.25 15.03 -7.95
CA GLU A 233 4.99 13.80 -7.63
C GLU A 233 4.46 12.60 -8.44
N GLY A 234 3.12 12.45 -8.52
CA GLY A 234 2.50 11.46 -9.39
C GLY A 234 2.83 11.66 -10.86
N PHE A 235 2.85 12.90 -11.34
CA PHE A 235 3.22 13.21 -12.73
C PHE A 235 4.68 12.88 -13.06
N GLN A 236 5.62 13.10 -12.14
CA GLN A 236 7.02 12.77 -12.38
C GLN A 236 7.18 11.27 -12.66
N MET A 237 6.66 10.41 -11.77
CA MET A 237 6.77 8.95 -11.96
C MET A 237 6.00 8.48 -13.19
N PHE A 238 4.76 8.93 -13.38
CA PHE A 238 3.97 8.61 -14.57
C PHE A 238 4.69 8.97 -15.86
N SER A 239 5.24 10.19 -15.96
CA SER A 239 5.95 10.67 -17.14
C SER A 239 7.23 9.89 -17.39
N ALA A 240 7.97 9.54 -16.33
CA ALA A 240 9.16 8.71 -16.43
C ALA A 240 8.83 7.32 -16.99
N LEU A 241 7.79 6.66 -16.46
CA LEU A 241 7.34 5.36 -16.97
C LEU A 241 6.89 5.44 -18.42
N LYS A 242 6.13 6.46 -18.80
CA LYS A 242 5.73 6.68 -20.20
C LYS A 242 6.94 6.89 -21.12
N TYR A 243 7.94 7.67 -20.68
CA TYR A 243 9.16 7.90 -21.43
C TYR A 243 9.95 6.60 -21.69
N HIS A 244 9.97 5.70 -20.72
CA HIS A 244 10.62 4.40 -20.85
C HIS A 244 9.75 3.31 -21.49
N GLY A 245 8.56 3.67 -22.02
CA GLY A 245 7.68 2.75 -22.74
C GLY A 245 6.89 1.79 -21.88
N VAL A 246 6.83 2.01 -20.55
CA VAL A 246 6.05 1.20 -19.64
C VAL A 246 4.56 1.52 -19.80
N GLU A 247 3.73 0.48 -19.88
CA GLU A 247 2.28 0.65 -19.90
C GLU A 247 1.82 1.34 -18.60
N SER A 248 1.22 2.52 -18.74
CA SER A 248 0.80 3.31 -17.58
C SER A 248 -0.47 4.09 -17.87
N GLU A 249 -1.36 4.16 -16.90
CA GLU A 249 -2.55 5.01 -16.88
C GLU A 249 -2.51 5.92 -15.65
N MET A 250 -3.16 7.09 -15.74
CA MET A 250 -3.34 7.97 -14.60
C MET A 250 -4.79 8.40 -14.49
N TYR A 251 -5.37 8.22 -13.31
CA TYR A 251 -6.73 8.61 -13.01
C TYR A 251 -6.77 9.72 -11.96
N LEU A 252 -7.36 10.87 -12.32
CA LEU A 252 -7.36 12.07 -11.51
C LEU A 252 -8.75 12.38 -10.95
N PHE A 253 -8.81 12.79 -9.68
CA PHE A 253 -10.03 13.14 -8.99
C PHE A 253 -10.05 14.62 -8.62
N LYS A 254 -10.91 15.39 -9.30
CA LYS A 254 -11.11 16.80 -9.02
C LYS A 254 -12.00 17.02 -7.79
N GLY A 255 -11.62 17.97 -6.94
CA GLY A 255 -12.36 18.30 -5.71
C GLY A 255 -12.13 17.27 -4.60
N GLU A 256 -10.99 16.57 -4.66
CA GLU A 256 -10.53 15.61 -3.67
C GLU A 256 -9.09 15.90 -3.25
N ASN A 257 -8.74 15.50 -2.04
CA ASN A 257 -7.42 15.67 -1.44
C ASN A 257 -6.78 14.32 -1.06
N HIS A 258 -5.76 14.35 -0.21
CA HIS A 258 -5.04 13.17 0.27
C HIS A 258 -5.95 12.11 0.90
N GLU A 259 -7.11 12.51 1.42
CA GLU A 259 -8.07 11.64 2.09
C GLU A 259 -9.12 10.99 1.16
N LEU A 260 -8.98 11.10 -0.17
CA LEU A 260 -9.92 10.56 -1.16
C LEU A 260 -10.44 9.16 -0.81
N SER A 261 -9.55 8.24 -0.44
CA SER A 261 -9.92 6.84 -0.15
C SER A 261 -10.70 6.66 1.16
N ARG A 262 -10.58 7.59 2.09
CA ARG A 262 -11.13 7.54 3.46
C ARG A 262 -12.38 8.40 3.60
N SER A 263 -12.26 9.69 3.30
CA SER A 263 -13.31 10.69 3.52
C SER A 263 -13.77 11.42 2.25
N GLY A 264 -13.25 11.05 1.08
CA GLY A 264 -13.67 11.62 -0.20
C GLY A 264 -15.16 11.39 -0.50
N LYS A 265 -15.67 12.14 -1.47
CA LYS A 265 -17.08 12.05 -1.90
C LYS A 265 -17.45 10.60 -2.21
N PRO A 266 -18.61 10.08 -1.78
CA PRO A 266 -18.98 8.67 -1.95
C PRO A 266 -18.84 8.15 -3.38
N LYS A 267 -19.27 8.92 -4.38
CA LYS A 267 -19.13 8.57 -5.80
C LYS A 267 -17.67 8.45 -6.24
N HIS A 268 -16.78 9.30 -5.71
CA HIS A 268 -15.36 9.27 -6.02
C HIS A 268 -14.67 8.08 -5.36
N ARG A 269 -15.01 7.77 -4.11
CA ARG A 269 -14.52 6.55 -3.43
C ARG A 269 -14.92 5.28 -4.19
N GLN A 270 -16.18 5.20 -4.63
CA GLN A 270 -16.69 4.09 -5.45
C GLN A 270 -15.95 4.03 -6.80
N ARG A 271 -15.80 5.16 -7.50
CA ARG A 271 -15.10 5.22 -8.78
C ARG A 271 -13.62 4.85 -8.65
N ARG A 272 -12.96 5.27 -7.56
CA ARG A 272 -11.57 4.88 -7.27
C ARG A 272 -11.42 3.37 -7.15
N LEU A 273 -12.30 2.71 -6.37
CA LEU A 273 -12.30 1.26 -6.24
C LEU A 273 -12.55 0.55 -7.58
N PHE A 274 -13.48 1.06 -8.36
CA PHE A 274 -13.75 0.53 -9.70
C PHE A 274 -12.51 0.62 -10.60
N VAL A 275 -11.85 1.77 -10.67
CA VAL A 275 -10.66 1.99 -11.51
C VAL A 275 -9.50 1.09 -11.06
N LEU A 276 -9.30 0.97 -9.74
CA LEU A 276 -8.29 0.09 -9.16
C LEU A 276 -8.56 -1.39 -9.52
N THR A 277 -9.76 -1.87 -9.31
CA THR A 277 -10.12 -3.27 -9.58
C THR A 277 -10.14 -3.59 -11.07
N ASP A 278 -10.58 -2.65 -11.92
CA ASP A 278 -10.56 -2.81 -13.37
C ASP A 278 -9.12 -2.96 -13.90
N TRP A 279 -8.20 -2.13 -13.41
CA TRP A 279 -6.77 -2.24 -13.76
C TRP A 279 -6.19 -3.60 -13.36
N LEU A 280 -6.38 -4.00 -12.10
CA LEU A 280 -5.89 -5.28 -11.62
C LEU A 280 -6.49 -6.46 -12.39
N ASN A 281 -7.80 -6.42 -12.69
CA ASN A 281 -8.43 -7.49 -13.47
C ASN A 281 -7.86 -7.61 -14.89
N ARG A 282 -7.57 -6.49 -15.56
CA ARG A 282 -6.98 -6.51 -16.91
C ARG A 282 -5.58 -7.15 -16.97
N HIS A 283 -4.85 -7.14 -15.88
CA HIS A 283 -3.46 -7.60 -15.85
C HIS A 283 -3.25 -8.91 -15.07
N LEU A 284 -4.19 -9.29 -14.18
CA LEU A 284 -4.01 -10.43 -13.29
C LEU A 284 -5.07 -11.52 -13.42
N GLN A 285 -6.19 -11.25 -14.09
CA GLN A 285 -7.25 -12.22 -14.39
C GLN A 285 -7.34 -12.48 -15.89
#